data_a4ca6e59baec2afe2696ee820461f65e
#
_entry.id   a4ca6e59baec2afe2696ee820461f65e
#
_cell.length_a   1.000
_cell.length_b   1.000
_cell.length_c   1.000
_cell.angle_alpha   90.00
_cell.angle_beta   90.00
_cell.angle_gamma   90.00
#
_symmetry.space_group_name_H-M   'P 1'
#
loop_
_entity.id
_entity.type
_entity.pdbx_description
1 polymer ?
#
loop_
_entity_poly.entity_id
_entity_poly.type
_entity_poly.pdbx_seq_one_letter_code
_entity_poly.pdbx_strand_id
1 'polypeptide(L)'
;MVKGLGRGLSALFSDTEEAYENARNELEEEERGTGPAEILVSDIFPNPHQPRKTFDENALNDLANSIREHGIISPIVVNKCDGGKYMIIAGERRYRAAMKAGLEKVPAIIKELDDKQVQEISLIENLQREDLNPIEAATGMKRLMDDFGLTQE
;
A
#
# COMPACT_ATOMS: atom_id res chain seq x y z
N MET A 1 -21.77 30.34 -16.02
CA MET A 1 -20.58 30.76 -15.31
C MET A 1 -20.16 29.64 -14.33
N VAL A 2 -19.26 28.79 -14.75
CA VAL A 2 -18.86 27.59 -14.00
C VAL A 2 -17.55 27.87 -13.27
N LYS A 3 -17.52 28.84 -12.40
CA LYS A 3 -16.33 29.20 -11.61
C LYS A 3 -16.23 28.50 -10.23
N GLY A 4 -17.23 27.70 -9.87
CA GLY A 4 -17.31 27.13 -8.52
C GLY A 4 -16.86 25.68 -8.38
N LEU A 5 -17.02 24.86 -9.41
CA LEU A 5 -16.75 23.42 -9.31
C LEU A 5 -15.25 23.06 -9.42
N GLY A 6 -14.48 23.85 -10.17
CA GLY A 6 -13.04 23.57 -10.32
C GLY A 6 -12.19 23.87 -9.08
N ARG A 7 -12.60 24.84 -8.28
CA ARG A 7 -11.88 25.19 -7.04
C ARG A 7 -12.19 24.28 -5.86
N GLY A 8 -13.41 23.77 -5.77
CA GLY A 8 -13.79 22.84 -4.70
C GLY A 8 -13.15 21.46 -4.87
N LEU A 9 -13.14 20.94 -6.08
CA LEU A 9 -12.46 19.68 -6.42
C LEU A 9 -10.94 19.79 -6.30
N SER A 10 -10.37 20.90 -6.77
CA SER A 10 -8.93 21.14 -6.63
C SER A 10 -8.50 21.30 -5.17
N ALA A 11 -9.31 21.93 -4.32
CA ALA A 11 -9.03 22.06 -2.89
C ALA A 11 -9.15 20.71 -2.17
N LEU A 12 -10.12 19.86 -2.54
CA LEU A 12 -10.26 18.50 -2.00
C LEU A 12 -9.08 17.60 -2.40
N PHE A 13 -8.60 17.72 -3.63
CA PHE A 13 -7.44 16.97 -4.10
C PHE A 13 -6.12 17.51 -3.52
N SER A 14 -5.98 18.83 -3.35
CA SER A 14 -4.79 19.41 -2.76
C SER A 14 -4.66 19.06 -1.26
N ASP A 15 -5.75 19.13 -0.51
CA ASP A 15 -5.74 18.72 0.91
C ASP A 15 -5.44 17.24 1.07
N THR A 16 -5.91 16.40 0.14
CA THR A 16 -5.64 14.96 0.14
C THR A 16 -4.22 14.67 -0.34
N GLU A 17 -3.73 15.38 -1.34
CA GLU A 17 -2.34 15.28 -1.80
C GLU A 17 -1.36 15.77 -0.75
N GLU A 18 -1.63 16.91 -0.10
CA GLU A 18 -0.80 17.42 1.00
C GLU A 18 -0.81 16.47 2.20
N ALA A 19 -1.96 15.93 2.56
CA ALA A 19 -2.07 14.93 3.63
C ALA A 19 -1.31 13.65 3.27
N TYR A 20 -1.38 13.22 2.01
CA TYR A 20 -0.65 12.07 1.50
C TYR A 20 0.86 12.32 1.43
N GLU A 21 1.27 13.48 0.91
CA GLU A 21 2.69 13.86 0.89
C GLU A 21 3.25 14.04 2.28
N ASN A 22 2.49 14.63 3.22
CA ASN A 22 2.90 14.75 4.61
C ASN A 22 3.01 13.38 5.29
N ALA A 23 2.02 12.51 5.11
CA ALA A 23 2.08 11.14 5.59
C ALA A 23 3.25 10.36 4.98
N ARG A 24 3.48 10.54 3.69
CA ARG A 24 4.62 9.94 2.99
C ARG A 24 5.95 10.49 3.50
N ASN A 25 6.05 11.80 3.69
CA ASN A 25 7.27 12.45 4.20
C ASN A 25 7.53 12.05 5.65
N GLU A 26 6.50 11.97 6.48
CA GLU A 26 6.62 11.46 7.85
C GLU A 26 7.10 10.01 7.86
N LEU A 27 6.58 9.18 6.95
CA LEU A 27 7.02 7.81 6.75
C LEU A 27 8.49 7.75 6.28
N GLU A 28 8.87 8.63 5.34
CA GLU A 28 10.25 8.71 4.85
C GLU A 28 11.22 9.28 5.89
N GLU A 29 10.77 10.15 6.79
CA GLU A 29 11.58 10.66 7.91
C GLU A 29 11.78 9.63 9.01
N GLU A 30 10.75 8.85 9.33
CA GLU A 30 10.87 7.71 10.24
C GLU A 30 11.79 6.61 9.65
N GLU A 31 11.78 6.45 8.33
CA GLU A 31 12.67 5.53 7.62
C GLU A 31 14.15 5.89 7.68
N ARG A 32 14.46 7.19 7.79
CA ARG A 32 15.87 7.66 7.89
C ARG A 32 16.53 7.30 9.21
N GLY A 33 15.76 6.94 10.22
CA GLY A 33 16.26 6.54 11.54
C GLY A 33 16.55 5.05 11.70
N THR A 34 15.85 4.22 10.96
CA THR A 34 16.02 2.75 10.97
C THR A 34 15.86 2.24 9.55
N GLY A 35 16.94 1.84 8.93
CA GLY A 35 16.90 1.21 7.60
C GLY A 35 15.93 0.02 7.55
N PRO A 36 15.58 -0.46 6.34
CA PRO A 36 14.68 -1.59 6.22
C PRO A 36 15.22 -2.80 6.98
N ALA A 37 14.35 -3.44 7.76
CA ALA A 37 14.67 -4.67 8.46
C ALA A 37 14.51 -5.86 7.53
N GLU A 38 15.37 -6.86 7.66
CA GLU A 38 15.19 -8.14 6.98
C GLU A 38 14.27 -9.04 7.80
N ILE A 39 13.18 -9.49 7.17
CA ILE A 39 12.17 -10.35 7.78
C ILE A 39 12.09 -11.67 7.02
N LEU A 40 11.87 -12.75 7.76
CA LEU A 40 11.62 -14.05 7.15
C LEU A 40 10.32 -14.04 6.33
N VAL A 41 10.38 -14.51 5.10
CA VAL A 41 9.22 -14.63 4.23
C VAL A 41 8.11 -15.49 4.87
N SER A 42 8.49 -16.50 5.65
CA SER A 42 7.57 -17.38 6.38
C SER A 42 6.76 -16.67 7.48
N ASP A 43 7.25 -15.54 7.96
CA ASP A 43 6.57 -14.74 8.98
C ASP A 43 5.62 -13.69 8.40
N ILE A 44 5.61 -13.54 7.08
CA ILE A 44 4.79 -12.57 6.36
C ILE A 44 3.57 -13.26 5.77
N PHE A 45 2.41 -12.61 5.89
CA PHE A 45 1.18 -13.07 5.26
C PHE A 45 0.47 -11.94 4.52
N PRO A 46 -0.28 -12.26 3.45
CA PRO A 46 -1.01 -11.24 2.70
C PRO A 46 -2.16 -10.66 3.51
N ASN A 47 -2.49 -9.39 3.23
CA ASN A 47 -3.64 -8.73 3.83
C ASN A 47 -4.94 -9.37 3.30
N PRO A 48 -5.83 -9.90 4.17
CA PRO A 48 -7.09 -10.50 3.74
C PRO A 48 -8.06 -9.50 3.10
N HIS A 49 -7.87 -8.22 3.34
CA HIS A 49 -8.66 -7.13 2.76
C HIS A 49 -8.09 -6.58 1.44
N GLN A 50 -7.06 -7.20 0.89
CA GLN A 50 -6.52 -6.81 -0.41
C GLN A 50 -7.55 -6.98 -1.52
N PRO A 51 -7.89 -5.91 -2.26
CA PRO A 51 -8.87 -5.98 -3.32
C PRO A 51 -8.35 -6.71 -4.57
N ARG A 52 -7.04 -6.76 -4.78
CA ARG A 52 -6.41 -7.43 -5.92
C ARG A 52 -6.22 -8.92 -5.62
N LYS A 53 -7.03 -9.75 -6.25
CA LYS A 53 -6.98 -11.22 -6.08
C LYS A 53 -6.28 -11.95 -7.22
N THR A 54 -6.15 -11.32 -8.38
CA THR A 54 -5.51 -11.90 -9.56
C THR A 54 -4.22 -11.19 -9.91
N PHE A 55 -3.19 -11.97 -10.19
CA PHE A 55 -1.88 -11.49 -10.60
C PHE A 55 -1.49 -12.15 -11.93
N ASP A 56 -0.89 -11.37 -12.83
CA ASP A 56 -0.33 -11.90 -14.06
C ASP A 56 0.90 -12.76 -13.73
N GLU A 57 0.82 -14.05 -14.03
CA GLU A 57 1.89 -15.01 -13.78
C GLU A 57 3.18 -14.67 -14.54
N ASN A 58 3.06 -14.21 -15.79
CA ASN A 58 4.23 -13.83 -16.59
C ASN A 58 4.94 -12.63 -16.00
N ALA A 59 4.19 -11.60 -15.59
CA ALA A 59 4.73 -10.43 -14.94
C ALA A 59 5.38 -10.78 -13.59
N LEU A 60 4.79 -11.69 -12.81
CA LEU A 60 5.39 -12.19 -11.57
C LEU A 60 6.68 -12.97 -11.81
N ASN A 61 6.73 -13.80 -12.85
CA ASN A 61 7.93 -14.54 -13.20
C ASN A 61 9.07 -13.60 -13.62
N ASP A 62 8.79 -12.59 -14.41
CA ASP A 62 9.75 -11.56 -14.80
C ASP A 62 10.29 -10.81 -13.57
N LEU A 63 9.40 -10.42 -12.66
CA LEU A 63 9.79 -9.79 -11.41
C LEU A 63 10.61 -10.72 -10.52
N ALA A 64 10.26 -12.01 -10.42
CA ALA A 64 11.01 -13.00 -9.68
C ALA A 64 12.43 -13.18 -10.23
N ASN A 65 12.59 -13.20 -11.55
CA ASN A 65 13.90 -13.27 -12.20
C ASN A 65 14.74 -12.02 -11.89
N SER A 66 14.16 -10.85 -11.95
CA SER A 66 14.82 -9.59 -11.56
C SER A 66 15.26 -9.61 -10.09
N ILE A 67 14.43 -10.12 -9.21
CA ILE A 67 14.73 -10.23 -7.78
C ILE A 67 15.85 -11.24 -7.52
N ARG A 68 15.93 -12.35 -8.28
CA ARG A 68 17.05 -13.29 -8.17
C ARG A 68 18.38 -12.66 -8.53
N GLU A 69 18.38 -11.77 -9.53
CA GLU A 69 19.61 -11.12 -10.02
C GLU A 69 20.02 -9.93 -9.16
N HIS A 70 19.08 -9.10 -8.73
CA HIS A 70 19.34 -7.80 -8.12
C HIS A 70 18.83 -7.66 -6.68
N GLY A 71 18.09 -8.64 -6.17
CA GLY A 71 17.40 -8.53 -4.90
C GLY A 71 16.21 -7.59 -4.96
N ILE A 72 15.60 -7.32 -3.82
CA ILE A 72 14.50 -6.37 -3.70
C ILE A 72 15.09 -4.98 -3.44
N ILE A 73 14.93 -4.08 -4.40
CA ILE A 73 15.46 -2.71 -4.32
C ILE A 73 14.57 -1.85 -3.43
N SER A 74 13.24 -2.00 -3.58
CA SER A 74 12.24 -1.26 -2.82
C SER A 74 11.63 -2.16 -1.75
N PRO A 75 11.80 -1.84 -0.45
CA PRO A 75 11.27 -2.69 0.62
C PRO A 75 9.76 -2.82 0.57
N ILE A 76 9.24 -3.94 1.02
CA ILE A 76 7.80 -4.10 1.27
C ILE A 76 7.43 -3.39 2.57
N VAL A 77 6.18 -2.98 2.71
CA VAL A 77 5.66 -2.38 3.93
C VAL A 77 4.75 -3.38 4.62
N VAL A 78 5.01 -3.66 5.88
CA VAL A 78 4.28 -4.64 6.68
C VAL A 78 3.80 -4.04 7.99
N ASN A 79 2.71 -4.55 8.51
CA ASN A 79 2.22 -4.25 9.84
C ASN A 79 2.57 -5.37 10.81
N LYS A 80 3.12 -5.01 11.94
CA LYS A 80 3.42 -5.97 13.00
C LYS A 80 2.12 -6.50 13.63
N CYS A 81 2.03 -7.81 13.69
CA CYS A 81 0.90 -8.53 14.27
C CYS A 81 1.36 -9.34 15.48
N ASP A 82 0.40 -9.85 16.25
CA ASP A 82 0.69 -10.70 17.40
C ASP A 82 1.40 -12.00 16.98
N GLY A 83 2.21 -12.53 17.86
CA GLY A 83 2.93 -13.78 17.62
C GLY A 83 4.15 -13.67 16.70
N GLY A 84 4.69 -12.48 16.49
CA GLY A 84 5.86 -12.25 15.64
C GLY A 84 5.59 -12.38 14.14
N LYS A 85 4.33 -12.24 13.72
CA LYS A 85 3.90 -12.26 12.33
C LYS A 85 3.73 -10.86 11.79
N TYR A 86 3.79 -10.73 10.46
CA TYR A 86 3.71 -9.46 9.75
C TYR A 86 2.70 -9.56 8.61
N MET A 87 1.79 -8.60 8.55
CA MET A 87 0.80 -8.50 7.49
C MET A 87 1.25 -7.47 6.45
N ILE A 88 1.15 -7.81 5.17
CA ILE A 88 1.53 -6.91 4.08
C ILE A 88 0.56 -5.75 4.00
N ILE A 89 1.09 -4.52 4.05
CA ILE A 89 0.36 -3.29 3.76
C ILE A 89 0.56 -2.91 2.29
N ALA A 90 1.80 -2.92 1.81
CA ALA A 90 2.17 -2.60 0.44
C ALA A 90 3.29 -3.49 -0.05
N GLY A 91 3.29 -3.82 -1.34
CA GLY A 91 4.33 -4.62 -1.98
C GLY A 91 3.99 -6.11 -2.10
N GLU A 92 2.73 -6.50 -2.20
CA GLU A 92 2.34 -7.91 -2.34
C GLU A 92 2.93 -8.58 -3.58
N ARG A 93 3.03 -7.89 -4.70
CA ARG A 93 3.68 -8.42 -5.91
C ARG A 93 5.15 -8.76 -5.66
N ARG A 94 5.86 -7.88 -4.97
CA ARG A 94 7.27 -8.09 -4.58
C ARG A 94 7.41 -9.27 -3.63
N TYR A 95 6.52 -9.39 -2.68
CA TYR A 95 6.47 -10.54 -1.76
C TYR A 95 6.25 -11.86 -2.51
N ARG A 96 5.25 -11.91 -3.39
CA ARG A 96 4.96 -13.10 -4.20
C ARG A 96 6.12 -13.47 -5.13
N ALA A 97 6.72 -12.47 -5.76
CA ALA A 97 7.89 -12.68 -6.61
C ALA A 97 9.11 -13.13 -5.82
N ALA A 98 9.30 -12.63 -4.60
CA ALA A 98 10.35 -13.09 -3.70
C ALA A 98 10.19 -14.57 -3.30
N MET A 99 8.95 -14.99 -3.03
CA MET A 99 8.67 -16.41 -2.80
C MET A 99 8.99 -17.27 -4.03
N LYS A 100 8.62 -16.84 -5.21
CA LYS A 100 8.97 -17.52 -6.47
C LYS A 100 10.48 -17.55 -6.72
N ALA A 101 11.18 -16.51 -6.33
CA ALA A 101 12.63 -16.43 -6.42
C ALA A 101 13.36 -17.30 -5.40
N GLY A 102 12.67 -17.83 -4.40
CA GLY A 102 13.24 -18.68 -3.36
C GLY A 102 13.98 -17.92 -2.27
N LEU A 103 13.67 -16.66 -2.04
CA LEU A 103 14.27 -15.88 -0.97
C LEU A 103 13.74 -16.30 0.39
N GLU A 104 14.62 -16.43 1.37
CA GLU A 104 14.24 -16.72 2.76
C GLU A 104 13.87 -15.46 3.52
N LYS A 105 14.50 -14.35 3.20
CA LYS A 105 14.29 -13.04 3.84
C LYS A 105 14.06 -11.97 2.80
N VAL A 106 13.29 -10.95 3.19
CA VAL A 106 13.02 -9.78 2.37
C VAL A 106 13.19 -8.50 3.17
N PRO A 107 13.66 -7.41 2.56
CA PRO A 107 13.72 -6.12 3.23
C PRO A 107 12.30 -5.59 3.39
N ALA A 108 11.96 -5.15 4.59
CA ALA A 108 10.64 -4.66 4.92
C ALA A 108 10.70 -3.48 5.89
N ILE A 109 9.77 -2.57 5.72
CA ILE A 109 9.51 -1.49 6.66
C ILE A 109 8.39 -1.94 7.57
N ILE A 110 8.65 -1.97 8.87
CA ILE A 110 7.72 -2.44 9.88
C ILE A 110 6.94 -1.25 10.44
N LYS A 111 5.63 -1.32 10.36
CA LYS A 111 4.71 -0.36 10.98
C LYS A 111 3.94 -1.02 12.12
N GLU A 112 3.52 -0.22 13.08
CA GLU A 112 2.62 -0.61 14.16
C GLU A 112 1.34 0.20 14.03
N LEU A 113 0.38 -0.33 13.25
CA LEU A 113 -0.88 0.31 12.93
C LEU A 113 -2.04 -0.52 13.49
N ASP A 114 -3.12 0.15 13.89
CA ASP A 114 -4.36 -0.53 14.22
C ASP A 114 -5.10 -1.01 12.95
N ASP A 115 -6.10 -1.88 13.11
CA ASP A 115 -6.84 -2.46 12.00
C ASP A 115 -7.52 -1.38 11.13
N LYS A 116 -8.00 -0.30 11.74
CA LYS A 116 -8.62 0.81 11.05
C LYS A 116 -7.62 1.55 10.16
N GLN A 117 -6.43 1.83 10.69
CA GLN A 117 -5.35 2.48 9.93
C GLN A 117 -4.88 1.61 8.76
N VAL A 118 -4.77 0.31 8.96
CA VAL A 118 -4.41 -0.64 7.90
C VAL A 118 -5.44 -0.64 6.78
N GLN A 119 -6.73 -0.67 7.11
CA GLN A 119 -7.81 -0.62 6.13
C GLN A 119 -7.83 0.70 5.37
N GLU A 120 -7.63 1.81 6.05
CA GLU A 120 -7.56 3.14 5.46
C GLU A 120 -6.43 3.24 4.44
N ILE A 121 -5.22 2.84 4.82
CA ILE A 121 -4.05 2.87 3.93
C ILE A 121 -4.25 1.97 2.73
N SER A 122 -4.76 0.75 2.92
CA SER A 122 -5.03 -0.19 1.83
C SER A 122 -6.06 0.35 0.84
N LEU A 123 -7.07 1.04 1.34
CA LEU A 123 -8.12 1.62 0.52
C LEU A 123 -7.62 2.84 -0.26
N ILE A 124 -6.83 3.70 0.36
CA ILE A 124 -6.21 4.86 -0.30
C ILE A 124 -5.25 4.39 -1.40
N GLU A 125 -4.39 3.42 -1.12
CA GLU A 125 -3.49 2.85 -2.12
C GLU A 125 -4.25 2.31 -3.33
N ASN A 126 -5.34 1.59 -3.10
CA ASN A 126 -6.16 1.06 -4.18
C ASN A 126 -6.82 2.17 -5.03
N LEU A 127 -7.26 3.26 -4.40
CA LEU A 127 -7.85 4.42 -5.10
C LEU A 127 -6.85 5.18 -5.97
N GLN A 128 -5.57 5.11 -5.67
CA GLN A 128 -4.51 5.77 -6.44
C GLN A 128 -4.04 4.98 -7.65
N ARG A 129 -4.61 3.83 -7.91
CA ARG A 129 -4.26 3.04 -9.10
C ARG A 129 -4.80 3.70 -10.36
N GLU A 130 -3.95 3.85 -11.36
CA GLU A 130 -4.28 4.49 -12.64
C GLU A 130 -5.28 3.68 -13.49
N ASP A 131 -5.42 2.38 -13.23
CA ASP A 131 -6.28 1.46 -13.96
C ASP A 131 -7.70 1.32 -13.39
N LEU A 132 -8.08 2.15 -12.42
CA LEU A 132 -9.42 2.15 -11.87
C LEU A 132 -10.45 2.77 -12.84
N ASN A 133 -11.54 2.05 -13.09
CA ASN A 133 -12.68 2.63 -13.79
C ASN A 133 -13.47 3.57 -12.86
N PRO A 134 -14.32 4.48 -13.41
CA PRO A 134 -15.07 5.45 -12.58
C PRO A 134 -15.97 4.81 -11.53
N ILE A 135 -16.50 3.62 -11.78
CA ILE A 135 -17.38 2.89 -10.85
C ILE A 135 -16.57 2.35 -9.66
N GLU A 136 -15.41 1.78 -9.91
CA GLU A 136 -14.50 1.30 -8.87
C GLU A 136 -14.00 2.45 -8.00
N ALA A 137 -13.63 3.57 -8.60
CA ALA A 137 -13.23 4.78 -7.88
C ALA A 137 -14.35 5.31 -6.99
N ALA A 138 -15.58 5.42 -7.51
CA ALA A 138 -16.74 5.87 -6.76
C ALA A 138 -17.09 4.94 -5.60
N THR A 139 -17.02 3.62 -5.82
CA THR A 139 -17.27 2.61 -4.79
C THR A 139 -16.21 2.67 -3.69
N GLY A 140 -14.95 2.84 -4.04
CA GLY A 140 -13.86 3.00 -3.09
C GLY A 140 -13.99 4.28 -2.26
N MET A 141 -14.33 5.40 -2.89
CA MET A 141 -14.59 6.67 -2.20
C MET A 141 -15.77 6.57 -1.23
N LYS A 142 -16.87 5.96 -1.67
CA LYS A 142 -18.02 5.72 -0.81
C LYS A 142 -17.66 4.88 0.41
N ARG A 143 -16.88 3.87 0.22
CA ARG A 143 -16.40 3.00 1.31
C ARG A 143 -15.55 3.76 2.32
N LEU A 144 -14.64 4.62 1.86
CA LEU A 144 -13.86 5.52 2.71
C LEU A 144 -14.76 6.43 3.55
N MET A 145 -15.77 7.01 2.92
CA MET A 145 -16.71 7.90 3.61
C MET A 145 -17.54 7.17 4.66
N ASP A 146 -18.07 6.00 4.30
CA ASP A 146 -18.94 5.20 5.17
C ASP A 146 -18.17 4.59 6.36
N ASP A 147 -16.99 4.03 6.10
CA ASP A 147 -16.22 3.30 7.11
C ASP A 147 -15.41 4.23 8.04
N PHE A 148 -15.02 5.40 7.56
CA PHE A 148 -14.17 6.33 8.31
C PHE A 148 -14.88 7.64 8.71
N GLY A 149 -16.17 7.76 8.41
CA GLY A 149 -16.99 8.91 8.80
C GLY A 149 -16.57 10.22 8.15
N LEU A 150 -15.95 10.15 6.97
CA LEU A 150 -15.58 11.33 6.21
C LEU A 150 -16.83 11.90 5.53
N THR A 151 -17.15 13.14 5.84
CA THR A 151 -18.27 13.84 5.22
C THR A 151 -17.80 14.60 3.98
N GLN A 152 -18.65 14.62 2.96
CA GLN A 152 -18.48 15.56 1.86
C GLN A 152 -18.85 16.97 2.36
N GLU A 153 -17.89 17.76 2.67
CA GLU A 153 -18.07 19.21 2.77
C GLU A 153 -17.31 19.92 1.66
#